data_31b8de367ca7e01e155e2612fa042590
#
_entry.id   31b8de367ca7e01e155e2612fa042590
#
_cell.length_a   1.000
_cell.length_b   1.000
_cell.length_c   1.000
_cell.angle_alpha   90.00
_cell.angle_beta   90.00
_cell.angle_gamma   90.00
#
_symmetry.space_group_name_H-M   'P 1'
#
loop_
_entity.id
_entity.type
_entity.pdbx_description
1 polymer ?
#
loop_
_entity_poly.entity_id
_entity_poly.type
_entity_poly.pdbx_seq_one_letter_code
_entity_poly.pdbx_strand_id
1 'polypeptide(L)'
;MKQVTFDSDLFSSGAPIEIQLSSINREDLKAVTSILKDKLQTYAGVFDIKDSFSAGKDEIKLSLRPEAQNYGITMASLARQVRQAFYGDEVQRVQRGRDEIKVFLRYPKEERASLNNLEQMNVRVGNDIEVPLGQVASSELSSGYST
;
A
#
# COMPACT_ATOMS: atom_id res chain seq x y z
N MET A 1 1.71 -19.26 -5.70
CA MET A 1 0.83 -19.98 -6.65
C MET A 1 -0.27 -19.01 -7.06
N LYS A 2 -0.39 -18.59 -8.32
CA LYS A 2 -1.47 -17.71 -8.77
C LYS A 2 -2.74 -18.56 -8.90
N GLN A 3 -3.74 -18.24 -8.11
CA GLN A 3 -5.05 -18.87 -8.20
C GLN A 3 -5.78 -18.23 -9.38
N VAL A 4 -6.16 -19.04 -10.38
CA VAL A 4 -7.00 -18.60 -11.49
C VAL A 4 -8.42 -19.04 -11.14
N THR A 5 -9.29 -18.08 -10.89
CA THR A 5 -10.71 -18.34 -10.64
C THR A 5 -11.46 -18.08 -11.94
N PHE A 6 -12.21 -19.06 -12.42
CA PHE A 6 -13.12 -18.90 -13.54
C PHE A 6 -14.51 -18.58 -12.97
N ASP A 7 -15.02 -17.41 -13.29
CA ASP A 7 -16.40 -17.03 -12.98
C ASP A 7 -17.24 -17.32 -14.21
N SER A 8 -18.26 -18.17 -14.07
CA SER A 8 -19.15 -18.55 -15.16
C SER A 8 -20.39 -17.66 -15.29
N ASP A 9 -20.59 -16.74 -14.36
CA ASP A 9 -21.76 -15.85 -14.35
C ASP A 9 -21.46 -14.51 -15.03
N LEU A 10 -21.76 -14.44 -16.31
CA LEU A 10 -21.65 -13.22 -17.13
C LEU A 10 -22.64 -12.10 -16.76
N PHE A 11 -23.59 -12.35 -15.84
CA PHE A 11 -24.68 -11.41 -15.49
C PHE A 11 -24.93 -11.26 -13.98
N SER A 12 -24.03 -11.74 -13.12
CA SER A 12 -24.14 -11.55 -11.67
C SER A 12 -23.80 -10.12 -11.28
N SER A 13 -24.80 -9.32 -10.95
CA SER A 13 -24.63 -7.96 -10.40
C SER A 13 -24.33 -8.02 -8.88
N GLY A 14 -23.16 -8.53 -8.50
CA GLY A 14 -22.71 -8.61 -7.11
C GLY A 14 -22.67 -10.02 -6.52
N ALA A 15 -22.12 -10.16 -5.31
CA ALA A 15 -22.10 -11.41 -4.59
C ALA A 15 -23.53 -11.81 -4.17
N PRO A 16 -23.94 -13.08 -4.36
CA PRO A 16 -25.29 -13.53 -4.01
C PRO A 16 -25.56 -13.50 -2.50
N ILE A 17 -24.51 -13.48 -1.68
CA ILE A 17 -24.60 -13.33 -0.21
C ILE A 17 -23.58 -12.26 0.21
N GLU A 18 -24.06 -11.18 0.82
CA GLU A 18 -23.25 -10.15 1.43
C GLU A 18 -23.61 -10.02 2.90
N ILE A 19 -22.63 -10.15 3.78
CA ILE A 19 -22.82 -10.05 5.23
C ILE A 19 -21.98 -8.88 5.74
N GLN A 20 -22.63 -7.89 6.32
CA GLN A 20 -21.97 -6.74 6.92
C GLN A 20 -21.80 -6.96 8.41
N LEU A 21 -20.57 -6.85 8.89
CA LEU A 21 -20.23 -6.92 10.31
C LEU A 21 -19.76 -5.53 10.76
N SER A 22 -20.19 -5.09 11.93
CA SER A 22 -19.72 -3.84 12.51
C SER A 22 -19.35 -4.04 13.98
N SER A 23 -18.23 -3.44 14.40
CA SER A 23 -17.77 -3.44 15.80
C SER A 23 -16.94 -2.18 16.05
N ILE A 24 -16.92 -1.71 17.27
CA ILE A 24 -16.04 -0.63 17.72
C ILE A 24 -14.61 -1.15 17.82
N ASN A 25 -14.43 -2.43 18.19
CA ASN A 25 -13.13 -3.08 18.32
C ASN A 25 -12.79 -3.84 17.05
N ARG A 26 -11.66 -3.49 16.44
CA ARG A 26 -11.17 -4.06 15.18
C ARG A 26 -10.69 -5.51 15.32
N GLU A 27 -10.08 -5.86 16.45
CA GLU A 27 -9.58 -7.20 16.68
C GLU A 27 -10.74 -8.20 16.83
N ASP A 28 -11.80 -7.78 17.52
CA ASP A 28 -13.04 -8.58 17.63
C ASP A 28 -13.68 -8.78 16.26
N LEU A 29 -13.68 -7.72 15.42
CA LEU A 29 -14.22 -7.79 14.07
C LEU A 29 -13.47 -8.80 13.20
N LYS A 30 -12.13 -8.81 13.26
CA LYS A 30 -11.30 -9.81 12.59
C LYS A 30 -11.57 -11.23 13.07
N ALA A 31 -11.64 -11.43 14.39
CA ALA A 31 -11.90 -12.74 14.98
C ALA A 31 -13.27 -13.29 14.54
N VAL A 32 -14.31 -12.45 14.61
CA VAL A 32 -15.67 -12.84 14.19
C VAL A 32 -15.72 -13.11 12.69
N THR A 33 -15.02 -12.30 11.85
CA THR A 33 -14.95 -12.53 10.40
C THR A 33 -14.32 -13.88 10.08
N SER A 34 -13.23 -14.25 10.78
CA SER A 34 -12.58 -15.57 10.60
C SER A 34 -13.53 -16.70 10.95
N ILE A 35 -14.18 -16.65 12.12
CA ILE A 35 -15.16 -17.65 12.56
C ILE A 35 -16.31 -17.78 11.56
N LEU A 36 -16.80 -16.65 11.05
CA LEU A 36 -17.88 -16.65 10.07
C LEU A 36 -17.45 -17.30 8.75
N LYS A 37 -16.24 -17.00 8.26
CA LYS A 37 -15.68 -17.62 7.04
C LYS A 37 -15.56 -19.13 7.20
N ASP A 38 -14.99 -19.60 8.31
CA ASP A 38 -14.85 -21.03 8.61
C ASP A 38 -16.23 -21.71 8.65
N LYS A 39 -17.21 -21.06 9.25
CA LYS A 39 -18.57 -21.57 9.29
C LYS A 39 -19.22 -21.63 7.91
N LEU A 40 -19.06 -20.59 7.10
CA LEU A 40 -19.61 -20.54 5.73
C LEU A 40 -19.00 -21.61 4.83
N GLN A 41 -17.71 -21.94 5.00
CA GLN A 41 -17.06 -23.04 4.25
C GLN A 41 -17.67 -24.43 4.54
N THR A 42 -18.37 -24.60 5.66
CA THR A 42 -19.04 -25.87 5.99
C THR A 42 -20.32 -26.12 5.19
N TYR A 43 -20.88 -25.10 4.53
CA TYR A 43 -22.12 -25.25 3.77
C TYR A 43 -21.83 -25.66 2.31
N ALA A 44 -22.53 -26.69 1.85
CA ALA A 44 -22.42 -27.13 0.48
C ALA A 44 -22.94 -26.05 -0.50
N GLY A 45 -22.15 -25.77 -1.54
CA GLY A 45 -22.51 -24.75 -2.55
C GLY A 45 -22.04 -23.33 -2.22
N VAL A 46 -21.40 -23.11 -1.05
CA VAL A 46 -20.76 -21.84 -0.71
C VAL A 46 -19.28 -21.93 -1.10
N PHE A 47 -18.85 -21.06 -2.02
CA PHE A 47 -17.48 -20.97 -2.51
C PHE A 47 -17.09 -19.52 -2.71
N ASP A 48 -15.80 -19.27 -2.93
CA ASP A 48 -15.23 -17.93 -3.18
C ASP A 48 -15.54 -16.89 -2.08
N ILE A 49 -15.42 -17.32 -0.82
CA ILE A 49 -15.68 -16.46 0.34
C ILE A 49 -14.58 -15.44 0.48
N LYS A 50 -14.92 -14.16 0.33
CA LYS A 50 -14.02 -13.02 0.44
C LYS A 50 -14.41 -12.14 1.61
N ASP A 51 -13.46 -11.44 2.19
CA ASP A 51 -13.71 -10.38 3.14
C ASP A 51 -12.99 -9.09 2.72
N SER A 52 -13.44 -7.97 3.23
CA SER A 52 -12.84 -6.66 2.95
C SER A 52 -11.49 -6.44 3.67
N PHE A 53 -11.12 -7.32 4.62
CA PHE A 53 -9.81 -7.22 5.29
C PHE A 53 -8.68 -7.80 4.45
N SER A 54 -8.96 -8.73 3.56
CA SER A 54 -7.96 -9.49 2.80
C SER A 54 -7.42 -8.77 1.56
N ALA A 55 -8.03 -7.66 1.16
CA ALA A 55 -7.72 -6.98 -0.11
C ALA A 55 -6.88 -5.71 0.07
N GLY A 56 -6.36 -5.45 1.25
CA GLY A 56 -5.53 -4.27 1.49
C GLY A 56 -4.23 -4.34 0.69
N LYS A 57 -3.88 -3.26 0.00
CA LYS A 57 -2.56 -3.10 -0.57
C LYS A 57 -1.54 -2.99 0.56
N ASP A 58 -0.37 -3.56 0.35
CA ASP A 58 0.74 -3.34 1.26
C ASP A 58 1.04 -1.84 1.34
N GLU A 59 1.02 -1.32 2.54
CA GLU A 59 1.32 0.09 2.83
C GLU A 59 2.59 0.17 3.68
N ILE A 60 3.41 1.14 3.38
CA ILE A 60 4.57 1.47 4.20
C ILE A 60 4.18 2.67 5.07
N LYS A 61 4.11 2.44 6.38
CA LYS A 61 3.94 3.52 7.35
C LYS A 61 5.30 4.07 7.72
N LEU A 62 5.45 5.37 7.56
CA LEU A 62 6.63 6.11 7.95
C LEU A 62 6.34 6.89 9.23
N SER A 63 7.26 6.82 10.19
CA SER A 63 7.20 7.60 11.43
C SER A 63 8.53 8.32 11.63
N LEU A 64 8.49 9.64 11.83
CA LEU A 64 9.70 10.41 12.10
C LEU A 64 10.30 10.01 13.46
N ARG A 65 11.62 9.85 13.49
CA ARG A 65 12.36 9.68 14.73
C ARG A 65 12.51 11.04 15.43
N PRO A 66 12.66 11.08 16.76
CA PRO A 66 12.88 12.33 17.47
C PRO A 66 14.08 13.12 16.95
N GLU A 67 15.12 12.42 16.52
CA GLU A 67 16.36 13.00 15.98
C GLU A 67 16.15 13.75 14.66
N ALA A 68 15.08 13.42 13.93
CA ALA A 68 14.71 14.09 12.67
C ALA A 68 14.47 15.59 12.83
N GLN A 69 14.04 16.03 14.03
CA GLN A 69 13.85 17.45 14.34
C GLN A 69 15.15 18.25 14.23
N ASN A 70 16.28 17.63 14.60
CA ASN A 70 17.60 18.26 14.53
C ASN A 70 18.03 18.57 13.08
N TYR A 71 17.48 17.83 12.13
CA TYR A 71 17.74 17.99 10.71
C TYR A 71 16.73 18.92 9.99
N GLY A 72 15.73 19.43 10.73
CA GLY A 72 14.69 20.29 10.17
C GLY A 72 13.80 19.62 9.11
N ILE A 73 13.75 18.28 9.08
CA ILE A 73 12.89 17.55 8.15
C ILE A 73 11.47 17.44 8.70
N THR A 74 10.47 17.63 7.84
CA THR A 74 9.07 17.42 8.16
C THR A 74 8.55 16.12 7.55
N MET A 75 7.50 15.54 8.14
CA MET A 75 6.84 14.36 7.58
C MET A 75 6.37 14.59 6.14
N ALA A 76 5.85 15.78 5.84
CA ALA A 76 5.40 16.13 4.48
C ALA A 76 6.56 16.15 3.48
N SER A 77 7.72 16.70 3.86
CA SER A 77 8.92 16.70 3.03
C SER A 77 9.45 15.29 2.80
N LEU A 78 9.54 14.49 3.87
CA LEU A 78 9.97 13.09 3.80
C LEU A 78 9.05 12.26 2.90
N ALA A 79 7.75 12.32 3.12
CA ALA A 79 6.77 11.58 2.33
C ALA A 79 6.82 11.94 0.84
N ARG A 80 7.05 13.21 0.51
CA ARG A 80 7.23 13.67 -0.87
C ARG A 80 8.46 13.05 -1.51
N GLN A 81 9.61 13.05 -0.83
CA GLN A 81 10.85 12.47 -1.35
C GLN A 81 10.72 10.96 -1.57
N VAL A 82 10.15 10.24 -0.61
CA VAL A 82 9.88 8.80 -0.74
C VAL A 82 8.93 8.52 -1.90
N ARG A 83 7.85 9.28 -2.03
CA ARG A 83 6.92 9.13 -3.14
C ARG A 83 7.59 9.36 -4.50
N GLN A 84 8.42 10.40 -4.63
CA GLN A 84 9.14 10.70 -5.86
C GLN A 84 10.11 9.58 -6.23
N ALA A 85 10.84 9.03 -5.27
CA ALA A 85 11.79 7.95 -5.49
C ALA A 85 11.12 6.63 -5.89
N PHE A 86 10.05 6.24 -5.20
CA PHE A 86 9.42 4.92 -5.34
C PHE A 86 8.28 4.89 -6.36
N TYR A 87 7.37 5.86 -6.31
CA TYR A 87 6.27 5.96 -7.26
C TYR A 87 6.71 6.65 -8.54
N GLY A 88 7.50 7.69 -8.41
CA GLY A 88 8.00 8.52 -9.48
C GLY A 88 7.38 9.91 -9.48
N ASP A 89 8.10 10.81 -10.12
CA ASP A 89 7.66 12.18 -10.39
C ASP A 89 7.53 12.40 -11.90
N GLU A 90 6.46 13.06 -12.31
CA GLU A 90 6.24 13.43 -13.71
C GLU A 90 7.07 14.67 -13.99
N VAL A 91 8.24 14.46 -14.61
CA VAL A 91 9.21 15.54 -14.90
C VAL A 91 8.89 16.30 -16.18
N GLN A 92 8.19 15.63 -17.12
CA GLN A 92 7.86 16.25 -18.40
C GLN A 92 6.63 15.58 -19.02
N ARG A 93 5.88 16.37 -19.76
CA ARG A 93 4.76 15.91 -20.57
C ARG A 93 4.93 16.45 -21.97
N VAL A 94 4.95 15.57 -22.97
CA VAL A 94 5.18 15.91 -24.37
C VAL A 94 4.00 15.47 -25.21
N GLN A 95 3.41 16.40 -25.95
CA GLN A 95 2.39 16.07 -26.95
C GLN A 95 3.08 15.64 -28.24
N ARG A 96 2.77 14.45 -28.73
CA ARG A 96 3.29 13.91 -29.98
C ARG A 96 2.13 13.54 -30.91
N GLY A 97 1.72 14.48 -31.74
CA GLY A 97 0.51 14.30 -32.55
C GLY A 97 -0.74 14.22 -31.69
N ARG A 98 -1.41 13.05 -31.67
CA ARG A 98 -2.59 12.78 -30.84
C ARG A 98 -2.26 12.14 -29.49
N ASP A 99 -1.02 11.71 -29.31
CA ASP A 99 -0.59 10.99 -28.11
C ASP A 99 0.08 11.94 -27.11
N GLU A 100 -0.30 11.79 -25.83
CA GLU A 100 0.33 12.47 -24.70
C GLU A 100 1.34 11.52 -24.04
N ILE A 101 2.62 11.84 -24.13
CA ILE A 101 3.72 11.07 -23.54
C ILE A 101 4.10 11.71 -22.21
N LYS A 102 3.99 10.93 -21.13
CA LYS A 102 4.41 11.33 -19.79
C LYS A 102 5.76 10.72 -19.46
N VAL A 103 6.70 11.56 -19.08
CA VAL A 103 8.03 11.13 -18.65
C VAL A 103 8.07 11.09 -17.15
N PHE A 104 8.27 9.89 -16.59
CA PHE A 104 8.39 9.67 -15.15
C PHE A 104 9.83 9.34 -14.77
N LEU A 105 10.33 10.01 -13.73
CA LEU A 105 11.61 9.70 -13.09
C LEU A 105 11.36 8.98 -11.77
N ARG A 106 11.96 7.82 -11.59
CA ARG A 106 11.88 7.02 -10.36
C ARG A 106 13.08 6.09 -10.23
N TYR A 107 13.31 5.53 -9.05
CA TYR A 107 14.35 4.52 -8.85
C TYR A 107 14.10 3.26 -9.69
N PRO A 108 15.16 2.53 -10.05
CA PRO A 108 15.07 1.22 -10.70
C PRO A 108 14.20 0.25 -9.90
N LYS A 109 13.65 -0.77 -10.58
CA LYS A 109 12.73 -1.73 -9.96
C LYS A 109 13.38 -2.49 -8.80
N GLU A 110 14.65 -2.82 -8.94
CA GLU A 110 15.46 -3.56 -7.98
C GLU A 110 15.62 -2.76 -6.68
N GLU A 111 15.84 -1.46 -6.79
CA GLU A 111 16.00 -0.56 -5.64
C GLU A 111 14.67 -0.27 -4.92
N ARG A 112 13.54 -0.50 -5.58
CA ARG A 112 12.19 -0.33 -5.00
C ARG A 112 11.58 -1.61 -4.45
N ALA A 113 12.32 -2.73 -4.47
CA ALA A 113 11.79 -4.05 -4.18
C ALA A 113 11.81 -4.44 -2.69
N SER A 114 12.53 -3.71 -1.83
CA SER A 114 12.66 -4.07 -0.42
C SER A 114 12.59 -2.87 0.52
N LEU A 115 12.15 -3.12 1.77
CA LEU A 115 12.17 -2.13 2.84
C LEU A 115 13.60 -1.71 3.22
N ASN A 116 14.56 -2.62 3.14
CA ASN A 116 15.97 -2.30 3.41
C ASN A 116 16.48 -1.23 2.45
N ASN A 117 16.12 -1.30 1.18
CA ASN A 117 16.49 -0.28 0.20
C ASN A 117 15.83 1.07 0.49
N LEU A 118 14.59 1.04 1.03
CA LEU A 118 13.92 2.25 1.49
C LEU A 118 14.67 2.91 2.66
N GLU A 119 15.11 2.14 3.65
CA GLU A 119 15.84 2.65 4.82
C GLU A 119 17.23 3.19 4.46
N GLN A 120 17.86 2.63 3.43
CA GLN A 120 19.14 3.09 2.90
C GLN A 120 19.03 4.25 1.92
N MET A 121 17.82 4.56 1.45
CA MET A 121 17.58 5.69 0.56
C MET A 121 18.05 7.00 1.21
N ASN A 122 18.86 7.78 0.50
CA ASN A 122 19.25 9.10 0.95
C ASN A 122 18.09 10.07 0.82
N VAL A 123 17.78 10.76 1.92
CA VAL A 123 16.80 11.84 1.97
C VAL A 123 17.50 13.16 2.24
N ARG A 124 17.04 14.18 1.55
CA ARG A 124 17.59 15.52 1.67
C ARG A 124 16.96 16.21 2.87
N VAL A 125 17.79 16.63 3.79
CA VAL A 125 17.44 17.38 5.00
C VAL A 125 18.04 18.79 4.89
N GLY A 126 17.60 19.74 5.65
CA GLY A 126 17.98 21.16 5.55
C GLY A 126 19.36 21.42 4.93
N ASN A 127 19.55 22.52 4.26
CA ASN A 127 20.83 22.95 3.64
C ASN A 127 21.50 21.91 2.71
N ASP A 128 20.72 21.12 1.95
CA ASP A 128 21.21 20.11 0.99
C ASP A 128 22.08 18.98 1.60
N ILE A 129 21.97 18.72 2.87
CA ILE A 129 22.60 17.56 3.51
C ILE A 129 21.75 16.33 3.18
N GLU A 130 22.41 15.25 2.77
CA GLU A 130 21.78 13.95 2.54
C GLU A 130 22.10 13.00 3.67
N VAL A 131 21.06 12.35 4.20
CA VAL A 131 21.19 11.32 5.25
C VAL A 131 20.32 10.10 4.88
N PRO A 132 20.71 8.87 5.27
CA PRO A 132 19.86 7.70 5.09
C PRO A 132 18.51 7.88 5.79
N LEU A 133 17.42 7.46 5.12
CA LEU A 133 16.06 7.56 5.65
C LEU A 133 15.95 6.92 7.03
N GLY A 134 16.59 5.77 7.24
CA GLY A 134 16.58 5.06 8.53
C GLY A 134 17.15 5.85 9.72
N GLN A 135 17.92 6.93 9.50
CA GLN A 135 18.37 7.82 10.57
C GLN A 135 17.30 8.82 11.01
N VAL A 136 16.40 9.21 10.12
CA VAL A 136 15.38 10.24 10.38
C VAL A 136 13.96 9.67 10.53
N ALA A 137 13.74 8.45 10.07
CA ALA A 137 12.43 7.79 10.14
C ALA A 137 12.56 6.28 10.37
N SER A 138 11.49 5.67 10.89
CA SER A 138 11.26 4.24 10.88
C SER A 138 10.21 3.90 9.83
N SER A 139 10.36 2.73 9.20
CA SER A 139 9.42 2.19 8.24
C SER A 139 8.80 0.89 8.75
N GLU A 140 7.50 0.75 8.64
CA GLU A 140 6.77 -0.46 8.99
C GLU A 140 5.88 -0.88 7.84
N LEU A 141 5.93 -2.18 7.49
CA LEU A 141 4.99 -2.75 6.53
C LEU A 141 3.64 -2.96 7.22
N SER A 142 2.59 -2.41 6.66
CA SER A 142 1.23 -2.55 7.13
C SER A 142 0.34 -2.96 5.96
N SER A 143 -0.69 -3.73 6.22
CA SER A 143 -1.73 -3.96 5.21
C SER A 143 -2.71 -2.78 5.25
N GLY A 144 -2.76 -2.02 4.16
CA GLY A 144 -3.77 -0.99 3.97
C GLY A 144 -5.16 -1.63 3.89
N TYR A 145 -6.16 -0.95 4.42
CA TYR A 145 -7.54 -1.39 4.27
C TYR A 145 -8.17 -0.67 3.08
N SER A 146 -8.85 -1.43 2.23
CA SER A 146 -9.72 -0.83 1.21
C SER A 146 -10.94 -0.25 1.94
N THR A 147 -11.12 1.05 1.86
CA THR A 147 -12.38 1.74 2.21
C THR A 147 -13.25 1.79 1.00
#